data_c2f54f7174ece2b2a4d52a41cb74a0ba
#
_entry.id   c2f54f7174ece2b2a4d52a41cb74a0ba
#
_cell.length_a   1.000
_cell.length_b   1.000
_cell.length_c   1.000
_cell.angle_alpha   90.00
_cell.angle_beta   90.00
_cell.angle_gamma   90.00
#
_symmetry.space_group_name_H-M   'P 1'
#
loop_
_entity.id
_entity.type
_entity.pdbx_description
1 polymer ?
#
loop_
_entity_poly.entity_id
_entity_poly.type
_entity_poly.pdbx_seq_one_letter_code
_entity_poly.pdbx_strand_id
1 'polypeptide(L)'
;YASRGLGDVYKRQVNPIDVAGLYNLEKSLFGVMDNGLLVTPCEYFAAHNWPIADVFAGIFYLCWVPVPILFGLCLYFKKERKTYLRFALVFLFVNLIGFAGYYIHPAAPPWYAINYGFEPILNTPGNVAGLGRFDEIFGVSVFDSIYGRNANVFAAVPSLHAAYMVVALVYAIIGKCRWYVITLFSIIMAGIWGTAVYSCHHYI
;
A
#
# COMPACT_ATOMS: atom_id res chain seq x y z
N TYR A 1 19.98 12.35 15.19
CA TYR A 1 20.02 10.89 15.46
C TYR A 1 19.11 10.09 14.52
N ALA A 2 17.97 10.64 14.09
CA ALA A 2 17.05 9.94 13.17
C ALA A 2 17.62 9.78 11.74
N SER A 3 18.52 10.66 11.30
CA SER A 3 19.12 10.61 9.97
C SER A 3 20.17 9.50 9.78
N ARG A 4 20.73 8.97 10.86
CA ARG A 4 21.73 7.88 10.77
C ARG A 4 21.10 6.50 10.52
N GLY A 5 19.86 6.26 10.96
CA GLY A 5 19.17 4.98 10.75
C GLY A 5 18.71 4.72 9.33
N LEU A 6 18.32 5.76 8.60
CA LEU A 6 17.82 5.66 7.21
C LEU A 6 18.92 5.30 6.21
N GLY A 7 20.10 5.89 6.35
CA GLY A 7 21.24 5.58 5.47
C GLY A 7 21.76 4.15 5.60
N ASP A 8 21.56 3.49 6.75
CA ASP A 8 22.01 2.12 6.98
C ASP A 8 21.08 1.08 6.34
N VAL A 9 19.79 1.36 6.19
CA VAL A 9 18.83 0.46 5.52
C VAL A 9 19.19 0.34 4.04
N TYR A 10 19.47 1.44 3.38
CA TYR A 10 19.85 1.44 1.95
C TYR A 10 21.24 0.86 1.69
N LYS A 11 22.20 1.04 2.60
CA LYS A 11 23.55 0.45 2.48
C LYS A 11 23.55 -1.07 2.57
N ARG A 12 22.49 -1.68 3.09
CA ARG A 12 22.33 -3.14 3.21
C ARG A 12 21.49 -3.75 2.09
N GLN A 13 21.00 -2.94 1.15
CA GLN A 13 20.33 -3.48 -0.03
C GLN A 13 21.38 -4.15 -0.94
N VAL A 14 21.26 -5.46 -1.07
CA VAL A 14 22.19 -6.30 -1.83
C VAL A 14 21.87 -6.25 -3.31
N ASN A 15 20.61 -5.95 -3.68
CA ASN A 15 20.11 -5.95 -5.05
C ASN A 15 19.89 -4.52 -5.56
N PRO A 16 20.03 -4.30 -6.87
CA PRO A 16 19.75 -3.01 -7.50
C PRO A 16 18.28 -2.64 -7.29
N ILE A 17 18.03 -1.34 -7.05
CA ILE A 17 16.68 -0.82 -6.88
C ILE A 17 16.01 -0.75 -8.24
N ASP A 18 14.86 -1.41 -8.38
CA ASP A 18 14.04 -1.32 -9.58
C ASP A 18 13.15 -0.07 -9.52
N VAL A 19 13.39 0.87 -10.42
CA VAL A 19 12.55 2.06 -10.60
C VAL A 19 11.83 2.00 -11.95
N ALA A 20 12.57 1.67 -13.01
CA ALA A 20 12.05 1.71 -14.37
C ALA A 20 11.32 0.42 -14.79
N GLY A 21 11.68 -0.74 -14.23
CA GLY A 21 11.14 -2.03 -14.64
C GLY A 21 9.63 -2.13 -14.39
N LEU A 22 9.20 -1.88 -13.16
CA LEU A 22 7.78 -1.90 -12.81
C LEU A 22 6.98 -0.81 -13.53
N TYR A 23 7.52 0.40 -13.61
CA TYR A 23 6.89 1.49 -14.34
C TYR A 23 6.64 1.12 -15.82
N ASN A 24 7.65 0.62 -16.51
CA ASN A 24 7.54 0.23 -17.92
C ASN A 24 6.59 -0.97 -18.11
N LEU A 25 6.63 -1.93 -17.18
CA LEU A 25 5.73 -3.08 -17.20
C LEU A 25 4.27 -2.64 -17.07
N GLU A 26 3.95 -1.82 -16.06
CA GLU A 26 2.60 -1.27 -15.88
C GLU A 26 2.16 -0.46 -17.10
N LYS A 27 3.03 0.41 -17.61
CA LYS A 27 2.74 1.23 -18.78
C LYS A 27 2.44 0.40 -20.02
N SER A 28 3.14 -0.74 -20.20
CA SER A 28 2.94 -1.64 -21.34
C SER A 28 1.65 -2.46 -21.24
N LEU A 29 1.24 -2.85 -20.01
CA LEU A 29 0.08 -3.73 -19.77
C LEU A 29 -1.21 -2.93 -19.54
N PHE A 30 -1.12 -1.83 -18.82
CA PHE A 30 -2.26 -1.06 -18.32
C PHE A 30 -2.22 0.42 -18.71
N GLY A 31 -1.29 0.81 -19.61
CA GLY A 31 -1.15 2.20 -20.04
C GLY A 31 -2.45 2.78 -20.58
N VAL A 32 -2.72 4.03 -20.25
CA VAL A 32 -3.88 4.82 -20.67
C VAL A 32 -3.42 5.92 -21.61
N MET A 33 -4.21 6.19 -22.64
CA MET A 33 -3.94 7.32 -23.53
C MET A 33 -4.49 8.60 -22.89
N ASP A 34 -3.60 9.54 -22.61
CA ASP A 34 -3.94 10.88 -22.12
C ASP A 34 -3.30 11.94 -23.03
N ASN A 35 -4.11 12.81 -23.61
CA ASN A 35 -3.68 13.87 -24.53
C ASN A 35 -2.72 13.40 -25.64
N GLY A 36 -2.91 12.17 -26.15
CA GLY A 36 -2.08 11.57 -27.19
C GLY A 36 -0.79 10.91 -26.70
N LEU A 37 -0.54 10.89 -25.41
CA LEU A 37 0.58 10.21 -24.78
C LEU A 37 0.10 8.97 -24.02
N LEU A 38 0.88 7.88 -24.11
CA LEU A 38 0.64 6.71 -23.27
C LEU A 38 1.24 6.98 -21.89
N VAL A 39 0.41 6.96 -20.85
CA VAL A 39 0.79 7.19 -19.45
C VAL A 39 0.43 5.98 -18.60
N THR A 40 1.04 5.83 -17.43
CA THR A 40 0.60 4.82 -16.45
C THR A 40 -0.73 5.22 -15.83
N PRO A 41 -1.53 4.27 -15.28
CA PRO A 41 -2.73 4.59 -14.52
C PRO A 41 -2.46 5.57 -13.37
N CYS A 42 -1.32 5.43 -12.69
CA CYS A 42 -0.92 6.32 -11.62
C CYS A 42 -0.69 7.77 -12.12
N GLU A 43 0.00 7.97 -13.25
CA GLU A 43 0.19 9.29 -13.86
C GLU A 43 -1.16 9.88 -14.27
N TYR A 44 -2.04 9.07 -14.85
CA TYR A 44 -3.39 9.52 -15.22
C TYR A 44 -4.16 10.03 -14.01
N PHE A 45 -4.20 9.29 -12.90
CA PHE A 45 -4.90 9.70 -11.68
C PHE A 45 -4.19 10.84 -10.93
N ALA A 46 -2.89 10.99 -11.07
CA ALA A 46 -2.17 12.15 -10.55
C ALA A 46 -2.64 13.45 -11.22
N ALA A 47 -2.89 13.39 -12.53
CA ALA A 47 -3.40 14.52 -13.32
C ALA A 47 -4.93 14.70 -13.23
N HIS A 48 -5.68 13.59 -13.09
CA HIS A 48 -7.14 13.56 -13.11
C HIS A 48 -7.68 13.01 -11.79
N ASN A 49 -7.79 13.86 -10.80
CA ASN A 49 -8.31 13.50 -9.48
C ASN A 49 -9.60 14.25 -9.16
N TRP A 50 -10.37 13.74 -8.20
CA TRP A 50 -11.66 14.30 -7.78
C TRP A 50 -11.79 14.31 -6.26
N PRO A 51 -12.25 15.40 -5.65
CA PRO A 51 -12.37 15.51 -4.20
C PRO A 51 -13.17 14.38 -3.56
N ILE A 52 -14.24 13.91 -4.21
CA ILE A 52 -15.04 12.78 -3.69
C ILE A 52 -14.22 11.49 -3.70
N ALA A 53 -13.48 11.24 -4.77
CA ALA A 53 -12.60 10.06 -4.83
C ALA A 53 -11.46 10.14 -3.82
N ASP A 54 -10.90 11.33 -3.58
CA ASP A 54 -9.86 11.56 -2.57
C ASP A 54 -10.37 11.24 -1.15
N VAL A 55 -11.62 11.61 -0.83
CA VAL A 55 -12.25 11.27 0.45
C VAL A 55 -12.42 9.75 0.60
N PHE A 56 -12.98 9.07 -0.41
CA PHE A 56 -13.12 7.61 -0.36
C PHE A 56 -11.78 6.89 -0.32
N ALA A 57 -10.80 7.37 -1.09
CA ALA A 57 -9.44 6.85 -1.07
C ALA A 57 -8.83 6.90 0.32
N GLY A 58 -8.92 8.04 1.00
CA GLY A 58 -8.44 8.18 2.38
C GLY A 58 -9.17 7.23 3.33
N ILE A 59 -10.51 7.16 3.28
CA ILE A 59 -11.31 6.27 4.14
C ILE A 59 -10.90 4.80 3.92
N PHE A 60 -10.84 4.33 2.68
CA PHE A 60 -10.44 2.95 2.40
C PHE A 60 -9.02 2.68 2.87
N TYR A 61 -8.12 3.61 2.59
CA TYR A 61 -6.71 3.40 2.94
C TYR A 61 -6.48 3.42 4.46
N LEU A 62 -7.27 4.15 5.24
CA LEU A 62 -7.23 4.07 6.69
C LEU A 62 -7.69 2.72 7.25
N CYS A 63 -8.41 1.92 6.48
CA CYS A 63 -8.92 0.62 6.93
C CYS A 63 -7.88 -0.50 6.94
N TRP A 64 -6.72 -0.36 6.27
CA TRP A 64 -5.79 -1.46 6.05
C TRP A 64 -5.17 -2.06 7.33
N VAL A 65 -5.03 -1.28 8.39
CA VAL A 65 -4.56 -1.75 9.70
C VAL A 65 -5.71 -2.02 10.67
N PRO A 66 -6.62 -1.05 10.92
CA PRO A 66 -7.64 -1.23 11.94
C PRO A 66 -8.58 -2.41 11.68
N VAL A 67 -8.97 -2.64 10.42
CA VAL A 67 -9.93 -3.70 10.11
C VAL A 67 -9.37 -5.10 10.39
N PRO A 68 -8.18 -5.49 9.94
CA PRO A 68 -7.58 -6.77 10.33
C PRO A 68 -7.36 -6.93 11.83
N ILE A 69 -6.95 -5.86 12.53
CA ILE A 69 -6.76 -5.89 13.98
C ILE A 69 -8.10 -6.14 14.69
N LEU A 70 -9.14 -5.38 14.34
CA LEU A 70 -10.48 -5.55 14.91
C LEU A 70 -11.05 -6.94 14.62
N PHE A 71 -10.81 -7.47 13.43
CA PHE A 71 -11.20 -8.83 13.10
C PHE A 71 -10.48 -9.86 13.96
N GLY A 72 -9.17 -9.74 14.14
CA GLY A 72 -8.39 -10.59 15.04
C GLY A 72 -8.90 -10.53 16.47
N LEU A 73 -9.18 -9.33 17.01
CA LEU A 73 -9.79 -9.14 18.32
C LEU A 73 -11.17 -9.81 18.43
N CYS A 74 -12.01 -9.69 17.40
CA CYS A 74 -13.31 -10.37 17.37
C CYS A 74 -13.15 -11.90 17.45
N LEU A 75 -12.22 -12.49 16.74
CA LEU A 75 -11.93 -13.92 16.81
C LEU A 75 -11.46 -14.32 18.21
N TYR A 76 -10.61 -13.52 18.83
CA TYR A 76 -10.09 -13.76 20.18
C TYR A 76 -11.22 -13.74 21.23
N PHE A 77 -12.05 -12.71 21.24
CA PHE A 77 -13.14 -12.57 22.22
C PHE A 77 -14.29 -13.55 22.00
N LYS A 78 -14.52 -14.00 20.75
CA LYS A 78 -15.47 -15.09 20.46
C LYS A 78 -14.97 -16.47 20.88
N LYS A 79 -13.79 -16.55 21.49
CA LYS A 79 -13.12 -17.79 21.90
C LYS A 79 -12.78 -18.73 20.74
N GLU A 80 -12.75 -18.23 19.52
CA GLU A 80 -12.33 -18.95 18.31
C GLU A 80 -10.79 -19.05 18.25
N ARG A 81 -10.18 -19.53 19.33
CA ARG A 81 -8.73 -19.50 19.55
C ARG A 81 -7.92 -20.15 18.44
N LYS A 82 -8.43 -21.25 17.88
CA LYS A 82 -7.73 -21.96 16.79
C LYS A 82 -7.69 -21.13 15.51
N THR A 83 -8.82 -20.51 15.15
CA THR A 83 -8.92 -19.62 13.98
C THR A 83 -8.11 -18.35 14.20
N TYR A 84 -8.18 -17.76 15.40
CA TYR A 84 -7.37 -16.62 15.78
C TYR A 84 -5.85 -16.89 15.65
N LEU A 85 -5.36 -18.00 16.21
CA LEU A 85 -3.93 -18.33 16.13
C LEU A 85 -3.47 -18.55 14.70
N ARG A 86 -4.27 -19.23 13.88
CA ARG A 86 -3.96 -19.41 12.45
C ARG A 86 -3.94 -18.08 11.71
N PHE A 87 -4.93 -17.22 11.95
CA PHE A 87 -4.97 -15.87 11.40
C PHE A 87 -3.72 -15.07 11.77
N ALA A 88 -3.37 -15.03 13.07
CA ALA A 88 -2.20 -14.30 13.56
C ALA A 88 -0.88 -14.84 12.98
N LEU A 89 -0.74 -16.17 12.87
CA LEU A 89 0.43 -16.79 12.26
C LEU A 89 0.54 -16.46 10.76
N VAL A 90 -0.56 -16.54 10.00
CA VAL A 90 -0.55 -16.17 8.57
C VAL A 90 -0.24 -14.69 8.42
N PHE A 91 -0.79 -13.84 9.28
CA PHE A 91 -0.49 -12.41 9.28
C PHE A 91 1.01 -12.15 9.53
N LEU A 92 1.61 -12.87 10.48
CA LEU A 92 3.06 -12.82 10.70
C LEU A 92 3.85 -13.30 9.48
N PHE A 93 3.46 -14.42 8.87
CA PHE A 93 4.13 -14.95 7.67
C PHE A 93 4.07 -14.00 6.50
N VAL A 94 2.92 -13.32 6.28
CA VAL A 94 2.79 -12.32 5.22
C VAL A 94 3.77 -11.17 5.43
N ASN A 95 3.95 -10.71 6.68
CA ASN A 95 4.97 -9.70 6.98
C ASN A 95 6.40 -10.20 6.70
N LEU A 96 6.73 -11.43 7.12
CA LEU A 96 8.06 -11.99 6.88
C LEU A 96 8.34 -12.15 5.38
N ILE A 97 7.37 -12.62 4.59
CA ILE A 97 7.47 -12.72 3.14
C ILE A 97 7.60 -11.34 2.50
N GLY A 98 6.81 -10.36 2.97
CA GLY A 98 6.90 -8.98 2.51
C GLY A 98 8.28 -8.39 2.74
N PHE A 99 8.83 -8.51 3.94
CA PHE A 99 10.18 -8.04 4.25
C PHE A 99 11.25 -8.77 3.44
N ALA A 100 11.13 -10.08 3.23
CA ALA A 100 12.02 -10.82 2.34
C ALA A 100 11.92 -10.29 0.90
N GLY A 101 10.71 -10.02 0.41
CA GLY A 101 10.46 -9.43 -0.90
C GLY A 101 11.15 -8.08 -1.08
N TYR A 102 11.05 -7.19 -0.10
CA TYR A 102 11.74 -5.88 -0.12
C TYR A 102 13.26 -5.99 -0.18
N TYR A 103 13.81 -7.08 0.36
CA TYR A 103 15.24 -7.35 0.28
C TYR A 103 15.65 -7.94 -1.06
N ILE A 104 14.84 -8.87 -1.60
CA ILE A 104 15.13 -9.58 -2.85
C ILE A 104 14.92 -8.66 -4.06
N HIS A 105 13.84 -7.87 -4.02
CA HIS A 105 13.47 -6.98 -5.12
C HIS A 105 13.04 -5.61 -4.58
N PRO A 106 14.02 -4.77 -4.18
CA PRO A 106 13.71 -3.40 -3.78
C PRO A 106 13.20 -2.62 -4.99
N ALA A 107 12.03 -2.02 -4.87
CA ALA A 107 11.37 -1.33 -5.95
C ALA A 107 10.76 0.00 -5.51
N ALA A 108 10.85 0.98 -6.39
CA ALA A 108 10.29 2.31 -6.16
C ALA A 108 8.77 2.33 -6.42
N PRO A 109 8.00 3.05 -5.62
CA PRO A 109 6.57 3.27 -5.88
C PRO A 109 6.34 4.23 -7.06
N PRO A 110 5.12 4.24 -7.65
CA PRO A 110 4.79 5.12 -8.78
C PRO A 110 5.07 6.60 -8.51
N TRP A 111 4.72 7.10 -7.33
CA TRP A 111 4.97 8.50 -6.98
C TRP A 111 6.46 8.88 -7.03
N TYR A 112 7.35 7.90 -6.79
CA TYR A 112 8.77 8.14 -6.88
C TYR A 112 9.19 8.40 -8.34
N ALA A 113 8.78 7.52 -9.25
CA ALA A 113 9.07 7.67 -10.68
C ALA A 113 8.51 8.99 -11.25
N ILE A 114 7.32 9.40 -10.80
CA ILE A 114 6.69 10.67 -11.21
C ILE A 114 7.48 11.88 -10.71
N ASN A 115 7.97 11.87 -9.47
CA ASN A 115 8.57 13.05 -8.85
C ASN A 115 10.09 13.14 -9.02
N TYR A 116 10.79 12.00 -9.13
CA TYR A 116 12.25 11.93 -9.11
C TYR A 116 12.85 11.28 -10.36
N GLY A 117 12.02 10.72 -11.26
CA GLY A 117 12.49 9.98 -12.42
C GLY A 117 12.97 8.57 -12.07
N PHE A 118 13.86 8.03 -12.91
CA PHE A 118 14.21 6.60 -12.87
C PHE A 118 15.54 6.29 -12.17
N GLU A 119 16.26 7.30 -11.73
CA GLU A 119 17.52 7.09 -11.01
C GLU A 119 17.25 6.92 -9.50
N PRO A 120 17.82 5.90 -8.84
CA PRO A 120 17.63 5.70 -7.42
C PRO A 120 18.41 6.74 -6.60
N ILE A 121 17.69 7.65 -5.93
CA ILE A 121 18.24 8.65 -5.03
C ILE A 121 18.13 8.12 -3.60
N LEU A 122 19.27 7.80 -3.00
CA LEU A 122 19.34 7.32 -1.63
C LEU A 122 18.93 8.45 -0.66
N ASN A 123 18.26 8.08 0.43
CA ASN A 123 17.73 9.00 1.45
C ASN A 123 16.58 9.91 0.97
N THR A 124 15.88 9.53 -0.10
CA THR A 124 14.64 10.21 -0.46
C THR A 124 13.65 10.14 0.71
N PRO A 125 13.06 11.27 1.12
CA PRO A 125 12.06 11.28 2.19
C PRO A 125 10.80 10.52 1.77
N GLY A 126 10.08 9.98 2.75
CA GLY A 126 8.75 9.42 2.51
C GLY A 126 7.81 10.48 1.93
N ASN A 127 6.81 10.05 1.17
CA ASN A 127 5.86 10.94 0.52
C ASN A 127 4.44 10.40 0.71
N VAL A 128 3.51 11.29 0.99
CA VAL A 128 2.07 10.97 1.14
C VAL A 128 1.38 10.72 -0.21
N ALA A 129 2.04 11.11 -1.30
CA ALA A 129 1.52 11.01 -2.67
C ALA A 129 0.08 11.53 -2.76
N GLY A 130 -0.80 10.86 -3.52
CA GLY A 130 -2.18 11.29 -3.67
C GLY A 130 -3.03 11.28 -2.38
N LEU A 131 -2.60 10.61 -1.31
CA LEU A 131 -3.34 10.63 -0.03
C LEU A 131 -3.23 11.98 0.69
N GLY A 132 -2.26 12.83 0.34
CA GLY A 132 -2.16 14.20 0.86
C GLY A 132 -3.39 15.03 0.55
N ARG A 133 -4.09 14.77 -0.56
CA ARG A 133 -5.33 15.47 -0.92
C ARG A 133 -6.46 15.24 0.10
N PHE A 134 -6.51 14.06 0.72
CA PHE A 134 -7.42 13.81 1.84
C PHE A 134 -7.08 14.69 3.05
N ASP A 135 -5.81 14.76 3.42
CA ASP A 135 -5.34 15.60 4.53
C ASP A 135 -5.67 17.08 4.27
N GLU A 136 -5.49 17.56 3.06
CA GLU A 136 -5.84 18.93 2.65
C GLU A 136 -7.33 19.22 2.75
N ILE A 137 -8.21 18.31 2.28
CA ILE A 137 -9.67 18.48 2.33
C ILE A 137 -10.17 18.63 3.77
N PHE A 138 -9.62 17.86 4.70
CA PHE A 138 -10.07 17.85 6.10
C PHE A 138 -9.24 18.75 7.02
N GLY A 139 -8.15 19.37 6.52
CA GLY A 139 -7.25 20.18 7.34
C GLY A 139 -6.53 19.37 8.42
N VAL A 140 -6.20 18.11 8.13
CA VAL A 140 -5.52 17.18 9.04
C VAL A 140 -4.16 16.76 8.47
N SER A 141 -3.34 16.08 9.27
CA SER A 141 -2.03 15.55 8.85
C SER A 141 -1.91 14.07 9.19
N VAL A 142 -2.94 13.29 8.89
CA VAL A 142 -3.00 11.87 9.23
C VAL A 142 -2.04 11.08 8.33
N PHE A 143 -2.18 11.22 7.03
CA PHE A 143 -1.32 10.52 6.08
C PHE A 143 0.10 11.08 6.05
N ASP A 144 0.27 12.39 6.20
CA ASP A 144 1.59 12.99 6.33
C ASP A 144 2.36 12.43 7.54
N SER A 145 1.68 12.25 8.67
CA SER A 145 2.28 11.67 9.87
C SER A 145 2.69 10.20 9.68
N ILE A 146 1.97 9.44 8.86
CA ILE A 146 2.23 8.02 8.60
C ILE A 146 3.30 7.84 7.52
N TYR A 147 3.15 8.51 6.38
CA TYR A 147 3.97 8.26 5.18
C TYR A 147 5.13 9.24 5.02
N GLY A 148 4.99 10.48 5.46
CA GLY A 148 6.06 11.47 5.40
C GLY A 148 7.30 11.09 6.22
N ARG A 149 7.14 10.18 7.19
CA ARG A 149 8.23 9.63 8.02
C ARG A 149 8.66 8.23 7.63
N ASN A 150 8.21 7.71 6.48
CA ASN A 150 8.55 6.37 6.06
C ASN A 150 10.06 6.24 5.83
N ALA A 151 10.66 5.24 6.49
CA ALA A 151 12.08 5.00 6.47
C ALA A 151 12.57 4.27 5.21
N ASN A 152 11.67 3.53 4.51
CA ASN A 152 12.05 2.74 3.33
C ASN A 152 11.11 3.04 2.16
N VAL A 153 11.54 3.96 1.30
CA VAL A 153 10.81 4.36 0.10
C VAL A 153 10.77 3.24 -0.95
N PHE A 154 11.81 2.41 -1.01
CA PHE A 154 11.94 1.34 -2.02
C PHE A 154 11.33 0.00 -1.60
N ALA A 155 10.29 0.04 -0.77
CA ALA A 155 9.50 -1.11 -0.34
C ALA A 155 8.11 -1.13 -1.02
N ALA A 156 8.06 -0.87 -2.34
CA ALA A 156 6.80 -0.83 -3.06
C ALA A 156 6.22 -2.22 -3.36
N VAL A 157 7.06 -3.25 -3.50
CA VAL A 157 6.64 -4.62 -3.87
C VAL A 157 7.31 -5.65 -2.97
N PRO A 158 6.51 -6.60 -2.43
CA PRO A 158 5.05 -6.75 -2.51
C PRO A 158 4.29 -5.77 -1.61
N SER A 159 3.06 -5.40 -1.99
CA SER A 159 2.23 -4.51 -1.17
C SER A 159 1.65 -5.23 0.05
N LEU A 160 2.11 -4.88 1.25
CA LEU A 160 1.52 -5.38 2.50
C LEU A 160 0.13 -4.80 2.77
N HIS A 161 -0.14 -3.57 2.31
CA HIS A 161 -1.46 -2.95 2.40
C HIS A 161 -2.53 -3.79 1.67
N ALA A 162 -2.19 -4.26 0.47
CA ALA A 162 -3.04 -5.13 -0.32
C ALA A 162 -3.24 -6.50 0.34
N ALA A 163 -2.17 -7.07 0.89
CA ALA A 163 -2.16 -8.42 1.44
C ALA A 163 -2.98 -8.56 2.73
N TYR A 164 -2.98 -7.56 3.61
CA TYR A 164 -3.61 -7.66 4.91
C TYR A 164 -5.12 -7.88 4.84
N MET A 165 -5.81 -7.17 3.94
CA MET A 165 -7.25 -7.38 3.75
C MET A 165 -7.58 -8.70 3.06
N VAL A 166 -6.70 -9.23 2.20
CA VAL A 166 -6.85 -10.58 1.66
C VAL A 166 -6.84 -11.61 2.78
N VAL A 167 -5.90 -11.53 3.71
CA VAL A 167 -5.84 -12.43 4.87
C VAL A 167 -7.10 -12.32 5.72
N ALA A 168 -7.56 -11.10 6.02
CA ALA A 168 -8.78 -10.89 6.78
C ALA A 168 -10.00 -11.48 6.08
N LEU A 169 -10.15 -11.25 4.78
CA LEU A 169 -11.25 -11.78 3.97
C LEU A 169 -11.24 -13.32 3.91
N VAL A 170 -10.09 -13.92 3.63
CA VAL A 170 -9.94 -15.38 3.59
C VAL A 170 -10.33 -16.00 4.93
N TYR A 171 -9.88 -15.42 6.05
CA TYR A 171 -10.26 -15.93 7.37
C TYR A 171 -11.70 -15.63 7.76
N ALA A 172 -12.33 -14.58 7.25
CA ALA A 172 -13.76 -14.36 7.39
C ALA A 172 -14.57 -15.45 6.66
N ILE A 173 -14.12 -15.86 5.48
CA ILE A 173 -14.74 -16.97 4.72
C ILE A 173 -14.53 -18.32 5.44
N ILE A 174 -13.30 -18.65 5.83
CA ILE A 174 -12.96 -19.88 6.56
C ILE A 174 -13.73 -19.96 7.88
N GLY A 175 -13.82 -18.84 8.61
CA GLY A 175 -14.56 -18.71 9.86
C GLY A 175 -16.08 -18.67 9.69
N LYS A 176 -16.59 -18.84 8.46
CA LYS A 176 -18.02 -18.82 8.12
C LYS A 176 -18.72 -17.59 8.69
N CYS A 177 -18.08 -16.43 8.57
CA CYS A 177 -18.69 -15.17 8.95
C CYS A 177 -19.95 -14.91 8.14
N ARG A 178 -20.85 -14.07 8.67
CA ARG A 178 -22.08 -13.70 7.96
C ARG A 178 -21.74 -13.00 6.66
N TRP A 179 -22.58 -13.22 5.65
CA TRP A 179 -22.35 -12.73 4.28
C TRP A 179 -22.04 -11.23 4.21
N TYR A 180 -22.71 -10.41 5.03
CA TYR A 180 -22.46 -8.95 5.05
C TYR A 180 -21.04 -8.58 5.52
N VAL A 181 -20.42 -9.38 6.42
CA VAL A 181 -19.02 -9.17 6.83
C VAL A 181 -18.07 -9.49 5.68
N ILE A 182 -18.34 -10.59 4.96
CA ILE A 182 -17.56 -10.99 3.80
C ILE A 182 -17.66 -9.92 2.70
N THR A 183 -18.88 -9.44 2.43
CA THR A 183 -19.12 -8.38 1.45
C THR A 183 -18.41 -7.08 1.85
N LEU A 184 -18.52 -6.66 3.13
CA LEU A 184 -17.84 -5.48 3.63
C LEU A 184 -16.31 -5.59 3.46
N PHE A 185 -15.72 -6.73 3.83
CA PHE A 185 -14.27 -6.94 3.68
C PHE A 185 -13.86 -6.96 2.22
N SER A 186 -14.69 -7.52 1.31
CA SER A 186 -14.44 -7.48 -0.13
C SER A 186 -14.45 -6.06 -0.68
N ILE A 187 -15.40 -5.23 -0.24
CA ILE A 187 -15.48 -3.81 -0.65
C ILE A 187 -14.27 -3.04 -0.13
N ILE A 188 -13.89 -3.22 1.14
CA ILE A 188 -12.72 -2.54 1.71
C ILE A 188 -11.45 -3.00 1.00
N MET A 189 -11.28 -4.28 0.72
CA MET A 189 -10.13 -4.81 -0.02
C MET A 189 -10.03 -4.18 -1.41
N ALA A 190 -11.12 -4.18 -2.17
CA ALA A 190 -11.15 -3.57 -3.50
C ALA A 190 -10.90 -2.05 -3.43
N GLY A 191 -11.45 -1.38 -2.41
CA GLY A 191 -11.22 0.03 -2.15
C GLY A 191 -9.75 0.35 -1.85
N ILE A 192 -9.08 -0.46 -1.03
CA ILE A 192 -7.64 -0.31 -0.74
C ILE A 192 -6.81 -0.51 -2.00
N TRP A 193 -7.10 -1.54 -2.79
CA TRP A 193 -6.38 -1.80 -4.05
C TRP A 193 -6.55 -0.66 -5.05
N GLY A 194 -7.79 -0.21 -5.25
CA GLY A 194 -8.07 0.94 -6.13
C GLY A 194 -7.39 2.22 -5.63
N THR A 195 -7.41 2.47 -4.32
CA THR A 195 -6.74 3.63 -3.72
C THR A 195 -5.23 3.57 -3.89
N ALA A 196 -4.62 2.40 -3.76
CA ALA A 196 -3.18 2.23 -3.90
C ALA A 196 -2.67 2.72 -5.26
N VAL A 197 -3.42 2.43 -6.33
CA VAL A 197 -3.15 2.92 -7.69
C VAL A 197 -3.56 4.39 -7.85
N TYR A 198 -4.77 4.76 -7.43
CA TYR A 198 -5.30 6.12 -7.51
C TYR A 198 -4.42 7.16 -6.80
N SER A 199 -3.84 6.79 -5.67
CA SER A 199 -2.96 7.66 -4.88
C SER A 199 -1.47 7.51 -5.23
N CYS A 200 -1.13 6.76 -6.26
CA CYS A 200 0.26 6.54 -6.74
C CYS A 200 1.17 5.84 -5.72
N HIS A 201 0.61 5.08 -4.77
CA HIS A 201 1.42 4.33 -3.79
C HIS A 201 1.91 3.00 -4.32
N HIS A 202 1.13 2.31 -5.16
CA HIS A 202 1.50 1.02 -5.74
C HIS A 202 1.08 0.93 -7.21
N TYR A 203 1.81 0.15 -7.97
CA TYR A 203 1.46 -0.29 -9.32
C TYR A 203 0.31 -1.33 -9.26
N ILE A 204 -0.38 -1.56 -10.40
CA ILE A 204 -1.43 -2.58 -10.56
C ILE A 204 -0.85 -3.99 -10.44
#